data_1991c141e5599b665210f2667d3eb33c
#
_entry.id   1991c141e5599b665210f2667d3eb33c
#
_cell.length_a   1.000
_cell.length_b   1.000
_cell.length_c   1.000
_cell.angle_alpha   90.00
_cell.angle_beta   90.00
_cell.angle_gamma   90.00
#
_symmetry.space_group_name_H-M   'P 1'
#
loop_
_entity.id
_entity.type
_entity.pdbx_description
1 polymer ?
#
loop_
_entity_poly.entity_id
_entity_poly.type
_entity_poly.pdbx_seq_one_letter_code
_entity_poly.pdbx_strand_id
1 'polypeptide(L)'
;MSNLLRRTFSGIVYVLLFLFAILFSKESYVILTSLFGLLCIWEFSKLINLKGLIGYVFFGITLILILKRLESYAVVIILGITIISSLHLIFSLVSKKEITYLNDRSKFGILTRYLIFSMIFLILLPIYKGGYNSSLMICILLMIWTNDSFA
;
A
#
# COMPACT_ATOMS: atom_id res chain seq x y z
N MET A 1 -7.56 11.49 -30.17
CA MET A 1 -6.41 10.90 -29.48
C MET A 1 -6.68 9.43 -29.24
N SER A 2 -5.79 8.54 -29.69
CA SER A 2 -5.94 7.10 -29.47
C SER A 2 -5.96 6.76 -27.98
N ASN A 3 -6.72 5.74 -27.58
CA ASN A 3 -6.77 5.30 -26.18
C ASN A 3 -5.38 4.99 -25.60
N LEU A 4 -4.45 4.59 -26.47
CA LEU A 4 -3.06 4.33 -26.11
C LEU A 4 -2.34 5.61 -25.67
N LEU A 5 -2.44 6.70 -26.41
CA LEU A 5 -1.81 7.98 -26.06
C LEU A 5 -2.32 8.53 -24.72
N ARG A 6 -3.61 8.38 -24.44
CA ARG A 6 -4.19 8.77 -23.15
C ARG A 6 -3.59 7.98 -21.97
N ARG A 7 -3.47 6.66 -22.12
CA ARG A 7 -2.89 5.78 -21.10
C ARG A 7 -1.42 6.08 -20.88
N THR A 8 -0.65 6.26 -21.95
CA THR A 8 0.78 6.60 -21.86
C THR A 8 0.97 7.96 -21.17
N PHE A 9 0.21 8.97 -21.56
CA PHE A 9 0.31 10.29 -20.95
C PHE A 9 -0.06 10.27 -19.45
N SER A 10 -1.16 9.60 -19.08
CA SER A 10 -1.51 9.46 -17.65
C SER A 10 -0.43 8.70 -16.87
N GLY A 11 0.13 7.64 -17.42
CA GLY A 11 1.21 6.89 -16.81
C GLY A 11 2.44 7.75 -16.54
N ILE A 12 2.88 8.54 -17.53
CA ILE A 12 4.01 9.46 -17.39
C ILE A 12 3.73 10.49 -16.28
N VAL A 13 2.53 11.06 -16.22
CA VAL A 13 2.15 12.03 -15.17
C VAL A 13 2.25 11.39 -13.78
N TYR A 14 1.75 10.17 -13.60
CA TYR A 14 1.85 9.47 -12.30
C TYR A 14 3.30 9.20 -11.91
N VAL A 15 4.12 8.75 -12.84
CA VAL A 15 5.55 8.49 -12.60
C VAL A 15 6.26 9.76 -12.17
N LEU A 16 6.08 10.86 -12.91
CA LEU A 16 6.70 12.15 -12.59
C LEU A 16 6.24 12.68 -11.23
N LEU A 17 4.95 12.57 -10.92
CA LEU A 17 4.38 13.01 -9.65
C LEU A 17 4.97 12.21 -8.47
N PHE A 18 5.12 10.90 -8.63
CA PHE A 18 5.72 10.03 -7.62
C PHE A 18 7.21 10.32 -7.44
N LEU A 19 7.96 10.45 -8.52
CA LEU A 19 9.39 10.80 -8.48
C LEU A 19 9.61 12.17 -7.82
N PHE A 20 8.80 13.16 -8.19
CA PHE A 20 8.87 14.48 -7.57
C PHE A 20 8.64 14.40 -6.06
N ALA A 21 7.60 13.69 -5.61
CA ALA A 21 7.30 13.55 -4.20
C ALA A 21 8.42 12.83 -3.42
N ILE A 22 9.03 11.80 -4.00
CA ILE A 22 10.15 11.08 -3.38
C ILE A 22 11.41 11.95 -3.27
N LEU A 23 11.71 12.74 -4.30
CA LEU A 23 12.92 13.56 -4.33
C LEU A 23 12.80 14.84 -3.54
N PHE A 24 11.59 15.38 -3.41
CA PHE A 24 11.36 16.69 -2.79
C PHE A 24 11.56 16.63 -1.26
N SER A 25 10.81 15.78 -0.57
CA SER A 25 10.95 15.61 0.88
C SER A 25 10.30 14.32 1.39
N LYS A 26 10.68 13.93 2.63
CA LYS A 26 10.02 12.85 3.37
C LYS A 26 8.52 13.10 3.52
N GLU A 27 8.16 14.32 3.87
CA GLU A 27 6.78 14.74 4.12
C GLU A 27 5.92 14.63 2.86
N SER A 28 6.45 15.11 1.71
CA SER A 28 5.74 15.02 0.43
C SER A 28 5.51 13.57 0.01
N TYR A 29 6.50 12.70 0.21
CA TYR A 29 6.36 11.27 -0.04
C TYR A 29 5.29 10.64 0.85
N VAL A 30 5.32 10.90 2.16
CA VAL A 30 4.35 10.35 3.12
C VAL A 30 2.94 10.83 2.79
N ILE A 31 2.75 12.11 2.49
CA ILE A 31 1.44 12.67 2.12
C ILE A 31 0.92 12.02 0.84
N LEU A 32 1.72 11.99 -0.21
CA LEU A 32 1.30 11.42 -1.49
C LEU A 32 0.94 9.93 -1.35
N THR A 33 1.81 9.15 -0.71
CA THR A 33 1.57 7.71 -0.53
C THR A 33 0.36 7.44 0.37
N SER A 34 0.13 8.29 1.39
CA SER A 34 -1.07 8.21 2.22
C SER A 34 -2.35 8.51 1.44
N LEU A 35 -2.34 9.50 0.55
CA LEU A 35 -3.47 9.79 -0.34
C LEU A 35 -3.79 8.59 -1.25
N PHE A 36 -2.76 7.98 -1.85
CA PHE A 36 -2.96 6.75 -2.62
C PHE A 36 -3.49 5.61 -1.75
N GLY A 37 -3.00 5.48 -0.53
CA GLY A 37 -3.52 4.51 0.44
C GLY A 37 -5.01 4.68 0.70
N LEU A 38 -5.47 5.92 0.90
CA LEU A 38 -6.89 6.21 1.09
C LEU A 38 -7.73 5.89 -0.16
N LEU A 39 -7.23 6.19 -1.36
CA LEU A 39 -7.90 5.81 -2.61
C LEU A 39 -7.98 4.28 -2.78
N CYS A 40 -6.90 3.56 -2.49
CA CYS A 40 -6.89 2.10 -2.52
C CYS A 40 -7.88 1.50 -1.50
N ILE A 41 -7.97 2.07 -0.28
CA ILE A 41 -8.94 1.64 0.73
C ILE A 41 -10.37 1.85 0.21
N TRP A 42 -10.64 2.98 -0.43
CA TRP A 42 -11.94 3.29 -1.02
C TRP A 42 -12.34 2.27 -2.08
N GLU A 43 -11.45 2.02 -3.04
CA GLU A 43 -11.68 1.08 -4.13
C GLU A 43 -11.85 -0.35 -3.63
N PHE A 44 -10.96 -0.80 -2.75
CA PHE A 44 -11.02 -2.14 -2.18
C PHE A 44 -12.26 -2.35 -1.32
N SER A 45 -12.63 -1.36 -0.50
CA SER A 45 -13.86 -1.42 0.32
C SER A 45 -15.11 -1.55 -0.56
N LYS A 46 -15.12 -0.88 -1.72
CA LYS A 46 -16.19 -1.01 -2.71
C LYS A 46 -16.24 -2.41 -3.31
N LEU A 47 -15.09 -2.99 -3.65
CA LEU A 47 -15.00 -4.35 -4.20
C LEU A 47 -15.54 -5.42 -3.24
N ILE A 48 -15.21 -5.31 -1.94
CA ILE A 48 -15.66 -6.28 -0.93
C ILE A 48 -17.02 -5.92 -0.32
N ASN A 49 -17.68 -4.86 -0.81
CA ASN A 49 -18.92 -4.32 -0.25
C ASN A 49 -18.84 -4.08 1.27
N LEU A 50 -17.72 -3.49 1.73
CA LEU A 50 -17.55 -3.04 3.11
C LEU A 50 -18.00 -1.59 3.24
N LYS A 51 -19.09 -1.36 3.97
CA LYS A 51 -19.63 -0.03 4.24
C LYS A 51 -19.03 0.53 5.53
N GLY A 52 -18.69 1.83 5.52
CA GLY A 52 -18.28 2.56 6.72
C GLY A 52 -16.87 3.16 6.65
N LEU A 53 -16.61 4.03 7.62
CA LEU A 53 -15.37 4.81 7.72
C LEU A 53 -14.25 4.08 8.52
N ILE A 54 -14.55 2.89 9.06
CA ILE A 54 -13.65 2.17 9.97
C ILE A 54 -12.26 1.94 9.36
N GLY A 55 -12.19 1.55 8.07
CA GLY A 55 -10.91 1.32 7.38
C GLY A 55 -10.04 2.57 7.30
N TYR A 56 -10.64 3.71 7.00
CA TYR A 56 -9.94 5.00 6.89
C TYR A 56 -9.42 5.49 8.25
N VAL A 57 -10.28 5.41 9.28
CA VAL A 57 -9.93 5.79 10.66
C VAL A 57 -8.80 4.91 11.17
N PHE A 58 -8.90 3.59 10.97
CA PHE A 58 -7.87 2.65 11.38
C PHE A 58 -6.54 2.91 10.67
N PHE A 59 -6.55 3.15 9.36
CA PHE A 59 -5.35 3.51 8.60
C PHE A 59 -4.70 4.78 9.14
N GLY A 60 -5.48 5.85 9.35
CA GLY A 60 -4.95 7.12 9.85
C GLY A 60 -4.36 6.99 11.26
N ILE A 61 -5.06 6.34 12.20
CA ILE A 61 -4.57 6.12 13.57
C ILE A 61 -3.28 5.29 13.55
N THR A 62 -3.26 4.17 12.81
CA THR A 62 -2.10 3.29 12.74
C THR A 62 -0.89 4.02 12.13
N LEU A 63 -1.11 4.80 11.07
CA LEU A 63 -0.05 5.59 10.44
C LEU A 63 0.54 6.63 11.39
N ILE A 64 -0.31 7.39 12.10
CA ILE A 64 0.14 8.41 13.06
C ILE A 64 0.92 7.77 14.22
N LEU A 65 0.42 6.67 14.77
CA LEU A 65 1.08 5.97 15.88
C LEU A 65 2.47 5.46 15.48
N ILE A 66 2.58 4.87 14.30
CA ILE A 66 3.86 4.31 13.82
C ILE A 66 4.84 5.42 13.44
N LEU A 67 4.40 6.50 12.80
CA LEU A 67 5.28 7.61 12.46
C LEU A 67 5.82 8.36 13.70
N LYS A 68 5.01 8.43 14.79
CA LYS A 68 5.43 9.03 16.04
C LYS A 68 6.31 8.12 16.90
N ARG A 69 6.04 6.82 16.88
CA ARG A 69 6.76 5.80 17.64
C ARG A 69 7.30 4.74 16.69
N LEU A 70 8.43 5.02 16.04
CA LEU A 70 9.17 4.07 15.22
C LEU A 70 9.80 2.96 16.08
N GLU A 71 8.98 2.26 16.87
CA GLU A 71 9.41 1.08 17.59
C GLU A 71 9.59 -0.06 16.59
N SER A 72 10.82 -0.53 16.44
CA SER A 72 11.20 -1.60 15.50
C SER A 72 10.33 -2.84 15.63
N TYR A 73 9.90 -3.17 16.85
CA TYR A 73 9.04 -4.32 17.12
C TYR A 73 7.65 -4.23 16.46
N ALA A 74 7.01 -3.07 16.48
CA ALA A 74 5.70 -2.88 15.85
C ALA A 74 5.78 -3.08 14.33
N VAL A 75 6.83 -2.59 13.70
CA VAL A 75 7.06 -2.76 12.26
C VAL A 75 7.27 -4.23 11.91
N VAL A 76 8.07 -4.96 12.71
CA VAL A 76 8.32 -6.41 12.51
C VAL A 76 7.04 -7.22 12.67
N ILE A 77 6.21 -6.91 13.66
CA ILE A 77 4.92 -7.57 13.87
C ILE A 77 3.98 -7.35 12.68
N ILE A 78 3.85 -6.12 12.21
CA ILE A 78 3.01 -5.78 11.04
C ILE A 78 3.51 -6.52 9.80
N LEU A 79 4.81 -6.55 9.57
CA LEU A 79 5.42 -7.28 8.46
C LEU A 79 5.12 -8.78 8.56
N GLY A 80 5.28 -9.38 9.73
CA GLY A 80 4.97 -10.79 9.95
C GLY A 80 3.50 -11.12 9.63
N ILE A 81 2.57 -10.28 10.10
CA ILE A 81 1.14 -10.46 9.84
C ILE A 81 0.83 -10.31 8.35
N THR A 82 1.44 -9.36 7.65
CA THR A 82 1.23 -9.18 6.20
C THR A 82 1.75 -10.37 5.40
N ILE A 83 2.94 -10.90 5.72
CA ILE A 83 3.51 -12.07 5.05
C ILE A 83 2.62 -13.30 5.25
N ILE A 84 2.24 -13.60 6.51
CA ILE A 84 1.37 -14.75 6.83
C ILE A 84 0.03 -14.64 6.10
N SER A 85 -0.56 -13.43 6.05
CA SER A 85 -1.82 -13.21 5.35
C SER A 85 -1.70 -13.38 3.85
N SER A 86 -0.60 -12.91 3.24
CA SER A 86 -0.33 -13.08 1.82
C SER A 86 -0.13 -14.55 1.45
N LEU A 87 0.61 -15.30 2.25
CA LEU A 87 0.79 -16.75 2.06
C LEU A 87 -0.54 -17.50 2.17
N HIS A 88 -1.38 -17.13 3.13
CA HIS A 88 -2.72 -17.72 3.26
C HIS A 88 -3.58 -17.46 2.03
N LEU A 89 -3.55 -16.24 1.46
CA LEU A 89 -4.30 -15.91 0.24
C LEU A 89 -3.78 -16.70 -0.96
N ILE A 90 -2.46 -16.81 -1.13
CA ILE A 90 -1.85 -17.62 -2.20
C ILE A 90 -2.27 -19.09 -2.07
N PHE A 91 -2.20 -19.64 -0.85
CA PHE A 91 -2.62 -21.01 -0.60
C PHE A 91 -4.11 -21.25 -0.91
N SER A 92 -4.97 -20.30 -0.54
CA SER A 92 -6.40 -20.35 -0.84
C SER A 92 -6.67 -20.30 -2.34
N LEU A 93 -5.92 -19.49 -3.08
CA LEU A 93 -6.00 -19.38 -4.53
C LEU A 93 -5.61 -20.71 -5.23
N VAL A 94 -4.49 -21.30 -4.82
CA VAL A 94 -3.99 -22.58 -5.37
C VAL A 94 -4.97 -23.71 -5.04
N SER A 95 -5.56 -23.70 -3.85
CA SER A 95 -6.53 -24.71 -3.41
C SER A 95 -7.91 -24.57 -4.07
N LYS A 96 -8.11 -23.56 -4.95
CA LYS A 96 -9.41 -23.27 -5.61
C LYS A 96 -10.59 -23.15 -4.64
N LYS A 97 -10.34 -22.77 -3.39
CA LYS A 97 -11.41 -22.52 -2.42
C LYS A 97 -12.03 -21.17 -2.73
N GLU A 98 -13.35 -21.15 -2.87
CA GLU A 98 -14.08 -19.87 -2.94
C GLU A 98 -13.89 -19.10 -1.64
N ILE A 99 -13.28 -17.93 -1.76
CA ILE A 99 -13.06 -17.04 -0.62
C ILE A 99 -14.30 -16.18 -0.47
N THR A 100 -15.26 -16.66 0.31
CA THR A 100 -16.51 -15.94 0.59
C THR A 100 -16.38 -15.20 1.93
N TYR A 101 -16.35 -13.88 1.88
CA TYR A 101 -16.38 -13.03 3.07
C TYR A 101 -17.82 -12.68 3.42
N LEU A 102 -18.47 -13.49 4.24
CA LEU A 102 -19.87 -13.33 4.63
C LEU A 102 -20.08 -12.22 5.68
N ASN A 103 -19.09 -12.00 6.56
CA ASN A 103 -19.21 -11.08 7.68
C ASN A 103 -18.33 -9.83 7.51
N ASP A 104 -18.81 -8.67 7.94
CA ASP A 104 -18.07 -7.41 7.89
C ASP A 104 -16.76 -7.45 8.69
N ARG A 105 -16.67 -8.26 9.76
CA ARG A 105 -15.42 -8.53 10.48
C ARG A 105 -14.37 -9.19 9.61
N SER A 106 -14.75 -10.17 8.80
CA SER A 106 -13.84 -10.87 7.89
C SER A 106 -13.39 -9.94 6.77
N LYS A 107 -14.29 -9.12 6.24
CA LYS A 107 -13.99 -8.09 5.23
C LYS A 107 -13.01 -7.05 5.77
N PHE A 108 -13.25 -6.53 6.98
CA PHE A 108 -12.35 -5.60 7.65
C PHE A 108 -10.99 -6.24 7.94
N GLY A 109 -10.98 -7.51 8.36
CA GLY A 109 -9.74 -8.26 8.61
C GLY A 109 -8.87 -8.39 7.36
N ILE A 110 -9.45 -8.65 6.19
CA ILE A 110 -8.67 -8.73 4.94
C ILE A 110 -8.21 -7.35 4.47
N LEU A 111 -9.07 -6.33 4.56
CA LEU A 111 -8.71 -4.94 4.26
C LEU A 111 -7.49 -4.52 5.08
N THR A 112 -7.48 -4.80 6.37
CA THR A 112 -6.39 -4.43 7.29
C THR A 112 -5.11 -5.16 6.95
N ARG A 113 -5.15 -6.49 6.85
CA ARG A 113 -3.95 -7.32 6.68
C ARG A 113 -3.35 -7.22 5.28
N TYR A 114 -4.18 -7.16 4.26
CA TYR A 114 -3.73 -7.14 2.87
C TYR A 114 -3.39 -5.74 2.39
N LEU A 115 -4.25 -4.75 2.69
CA LEU A 115 -4.10 -3.41 2.13
C LEU A 115 -3.47 -2.43 3.12
N ILE A 116 -4.08 -2.25 4.30
CA ILE A 116 -3.65 -1.19 5.23
C ILE A 116 -2.21 -1.42 5.70
N PHE A 117 -1.88 -2.62 6.15
CA PHE A 117 -0.53 -2.92 6.62
C PHE A 117 0.51 -2.85 5.49
N SER A 118 0.16 -3.29 4.28
CA SER A 118 1.05 -3.20 3.12
C SER A 118 1.33 -1.74 2.75
N MET A 119 0.31 -0.87 2.78
CA MET A 119 0.48 0.56 2.51
C MET A 119 1.31 1.26 3.60
N ILE A 120 1.08 0.93 4.87
CA ILE A 120 1.88 1.45 5.99
C ILE A 120 3.34 1.02 5.83
N PHE A 121 3.57 -0.25 5.49
CA PHE A 121 4.91 -0.77 5.27
C PHE A 121 5.60 -0.05 4.10
N LEU A 122 4.89 0.19 3.01
CA LEU A 122 5.40 0.95 1.87
C LEU A 122 5.83 2.37 2.29
N ILE A 123 5.02 3.07 3.11
CA ILE A 123 5.34 4.40 3.62
C ILE A 123 6.61 4.38 4.49
N LEU A 124 6.77 3.36 5.32
CA LEU A 124 7.91 3.25 6.24
C LEU A 124 9.22 2.83 5.57
N LEU A 125 9.14 2.15 4.44
CA LEU A 125 10.27 1.50 3.78
C LEU A 125 11.46 2.45 3.52
N PRO A 126 11.29 3.68 3.01
CA PRO A 126 12.40 4.63 2.86
C PRO A 126 12.78 5.35 4.17
N ILE A 127 12.05 5.10 5.27
CA ILE A 127 12.26 5.78 6.55
C ILE A 127 12.96 4.81 7.51
N TYR A 128 14.28 4.90 7.57
CA TYR A 128 15.08 4.01 8.42
C TYR A 128 15.84 4.81 9.47
N LYS A 129 15.76 4.41 10.75
CA LYS A 129 16.43 5.06 11.91
C LYS A 129 16.26 6.58 11.92
N GLY A 130 15.06 7.07 11.56
CA GLY A 130 14.78 8.51 11.52
C GLY A 130 15.31 9.25 10.28
N GLY A 131 16.12 8.60 9.43
CA GLY A 131 16.58 9.13 8.15
C GLY A 131 15.61 8.78 7.02
N TYR A 132 15.63 9.57 5.94
CA TYR A 132 14.87 9.34 4.72
C TYR A 132 15.81 8.97 3.57
N ASN A 133 15.60 7.82 2.96
CA ASN A 133 16.41 7.33 1.84
C ASN A 133 15.59 7.27 0.55
N SER A 134 15.61 8.37 -0.21
CA SER A 134 14.91 8.46 -1.50
C SER A 134 15.45 7.48 -2.53
N SER A 135 16.76 7.22 -2.54
CA SER A 135 17.40 6.31 -3.50
C SER A 135 16.88 4.89 -3.38
N LEU A 136 16.63 4.42 -2.16
CA LEU A 136 16.05 3.10 -1.91
C LEU A 136 14.66 2.98 -2.54
N MET A 137 13.82 4.01 -2.38
CA MET A 137 12.48 3.99 -2.94
C MET A 137 12.49 4.07 -4.47
N ILE A 138 13.41 4.85 -5.06
CA ILE A 138 13.58 4.91 -6.52
C ILE A 138 14.02 3.54 -7.06
N CYS A 139 14.97 2.86 -6.43
CA CYS A 139 15.38 1.51 -6.82
C CYS A 139 14.21 0.53 -6.83
N ILE A 140 13.36 0.55 -5.79
CA ILE A 140 12.19 -0.32 -5.71
C ILE A 140 11.20 -0.03 -6.83
N LEU A 141 10.89 1.24 -7.09
CA LEU A 141 10.01 1.63 -8.20
C LEU A 141 10.56 1.18 -9.54
N LEU A 142 11.87 1.35 -9.78
CA LEU A 142 12.52 0.87 -11.01
C LEU A 142 12.40 -0.65 -11.13
N MET A 143 12.58 -1.41 -10.05
CA MET A 143 12.42 -2.87 -10.06
C MET A 143 10.98 -3.26 -10.41
N ILE A 144 9.97 -2.58 -9.85
CA ILE A 144 8.56 -2.84 -10.17
C ILE A 144 8.29 -2.54 -11.65
N TRP A 145 8.70 -1.38 -12.14
CA TRP A 145 8.46 -0.97 -13.54
C TRP A 145 9.17 -1.85 -14.55
N THR A 146 10.40 -2.28 -14.25
CA THR A 146 11.10 -3.23 -15.13
C THR A 146 10.36 -4.58 -15.16
N ASN A 147 9.93 -5.09 -14.01
CA ASN A 147 9.15 -6.32 -13.95
C ASN A 147 7.84 -6.21 -14.76
N ASP A 148 7.10 -5.13 -14.59
CA ASP A 148 5.84 -4.90 -15.33
C ASP A 148 6.05 -4.72 -16.85
N SER A 149 7.22 -4.21 -17.24
CA SER A 149 7.57 -4.02 -18.67
C SER A 149 7.98 -5.31 -19.36
N PHE A 150 8.49 -6.29 -18.61
CA PHE A 150 8.92 -7.59 -19.13
C PHE A 150 7.89 -8.72 -18.92
N ALA A 151 6.79 -8.48 -18.22
CA ALA A 151 5.69 -9.41 -18.01
C ALA A 151 4.66 -9.35 -19.15
#